data_ee9da5b5e707bd96e1b613672e4293b9
#
_entry.id   ee9da5b5e707bd96e1b613672e4293b9
#
_cell.length_a   1.000
_cell.length_b   1.000
_cell.length_c   1.000
_cell.angle_alpha   90.00
_cell.angle_beta   90.00
_cell.angle_gamma   90.00
#
_symmetry.space_group_name_H-M   'P 1'
#
loop_
_entity.id
_entity.type
_entity.pdbx_description
1 polymer ?
#
loop_
_entity_poly.entity_id
_entity_poly.type
_entity_poly.pdbx_seq_one_letter_code
_entity_poly.pdbx_strand_id
1 'polypeptide(L)'
;MGRKKKNARSAAHGRKIHVNKYINQRGKTKKRAVASCQPALNRVSIQEMPLTRWPVQKIPKQYEIWFAELGNHYGTSVQSGNRPVLVISNDMANRNSPIITVIPMSSKLKKLELPVHIPVTGRDCEMLRDEELEESILLVEQITTIDKMVLCSRLCRVTSARKKQEIEAAVKKQFAMQACMGREAQA
;
A
#
# COMPACT_ATOMS: atom_id res chain seq x y z
N MET A 1 -39.78 42.72 37.25
CA MET A 1 -38.34 42.33 36.99
C MET A 1 -38.18 40.84 37.04
N GLY A 2 -38.14 40.15 35.90
CA GLY A 2 -38.04 38.70 35.80
C GLY A 2 -36.95 38.32 34.82
N ARG A 3 -35.83 37.80 35.32
CA ARG A 3 -34.70 37.31 34.50
C ARG A 3 -35.00 35.90 33.95
N LYS A 4 -35.13 35.77 32.64
CA LYS A 4 -35.20 34.45 31.94
C LYS A 4 -33.79 33.84 31.83
N LYS A 5 -33.61 32.66 32.39
CA LYS A 5 -32.43 31.82 32.20
C LYS A 5 -32.51 31.15 30.81
N LYS A 6 -31.49 31.34 29.97
CA LYS A 6 -31.35 30.65 28.70
C LYS A 6 -30.55 29.35 28.97
N ASN A 7 -31.16 28.19 28.69
CA ASN A 7 -30.50 26.90 28.67
C ASN A 7 -29.69 26.76 27.37
N ALA A 8 -28.40 26.59 27.50
CA ALA A 8 -27.52 26.21 26.39
C ALA A 8 -27.68 24.70 26.13
N ARG A 9 -28.19 24.33 24.95
CA ARG A 9 -28.19 22.97 24.44
C ARG A 9 -26.83 22.70 23.78
N SER A 10 -26.12 21.74 24.29
CA SER A 10 -24.93 21.14 23.72
C SER A 10 -25.27 20.48 22.38
N ALA A 11 -24.68 20.96 21.28
CA ALA A 11 -24.81 20.35 19.96
C ALA A 11 -23.75 19.26 19.81
N ALA A 12 -24.21 18.02 19.78
CA ALA A 12 -23.36 16.88 19.40
C ALA A 12 -22.99 16.96 17.92
N HIS A 13 -21.70 17.17 17.62
CA HIS A 13 -21.18 17.14 16.25
C HIS A 13 -21.06 15.68 15.78
N GLY A 14 -22.08 15.21 15.07
CA GLY A 14 -22.01 13.96 14.32
C GLY A 14 -21.06 14.11 13.13
N ARG A 15 -19.94 13.42 13.13
CA ARG A 15 -19.04 13.35 11.98
C ARG A 15 -19.71 12.58 10.85
N LYS A 16 -20.10 13.29 9.77
CA LYS A 16 -20.55 12.66 8.53
C LYS A 16 -19.36 12.01 7.84
N ILE A 17 -19.41 10.69 7.74
CA ILE A 17 -18.46 9.91 6.95
C ILE A 17 -18.79 10.17 5.48
N HIS A 18 -17.87 10.82 4.76
CA HIS A 18 -18.00 11.01 3.31
C HIS A 18 -17.66 9.68 2.62
N VAL A 19 -18.68 9.01 2.11
CA VAL A 19 -18.53 7.88 1.22
C VAL A 19 -18.26 8.44 -0.18
N ASN A 20 -17.02 8.31 -0.68
CA ASN A 20 -16.66 8.66 -2.05
C ASN A 20 -17.35 7.72 -3.02
N LYS A 21 -18.40 8.19 -3.69
CA LYS A 21 -19.05 7.48 -4.80
C LYS A 21 -18.24 7.75 -6.07
N TYR A 22 -17.48 6.74 -6.51
CA TYR A 22 -16.94 6.73 -7.87
C TYR A 22 -18.04 6.33 -8.86
N ILE A 23 -18.42 7.24 -9.74
CA ILE A 23 -19.31 6.98 -10.88
C ILE A 23 -18.43 6.62 -12.07
N ASN A 24 -18.54 5.38 -12.51
CA ASN A 24 -17.91 4.89 -13.74
C ASN A 24 -18.75 5.40 -14.92
N GLN A 25 -18.10 5.81 -16.03
CA GLN A 25 -18.72 6.38 -17.23
C GLN A 25 -19.75 5.49 -17.97
N ARG A 26 -20.08 4.31 -17.46
CA ARG A 26 -21.09 3.39 -17.99
C ARG A 26 -22.32 3.21 -17.09
N GLY A 27 -22.55 4.07 -16.12
CA GLY A 27 -23.82 4.15 -15.40
C GLY A 27 -24.21 2.90 -14.58
N LYS A 28 -23.33 1.94 -14.35
CA LYS A 28 -23.60 0.76 -13.51
C LYS A 28 -22.82 0.87 -12.19
N THR A 29 -23.54 1.12 -11.11
CA THR A 29 -23.00 1.08 -9.75
C THR A 29 -22.70 -0.36 -9.36
N LYS A 30 -21.46 -0.82 -9.57
CA LYS A 30 -20.96 -2.02 -8.88
C LYS A 30 -20.71 -1.64 -7.42
N LYS A 31 -21.48 -2.21 -6.51
CA LYS A 31 -21.17 -2.15 -5.07
C LYS A 31 -19.90 -2.98 -4.87
N ARG A 32 -18.78 -2.33 -4.77
CA ARG A 32 -17.50 -2.96 -4.38
C ARG A 32 -17.60 -3.23 -2.87
N ALA A 33 -17.56 -4.49 -2.49
CA ALA A 33 -17.35 -4.85 -1.08
C ALA A 33 -15.94 -4.41 -0.72
N VAL A 34 -15.82 -3.24 -0.14
CA VAL A 34 -14.58 -2.84 0.54
C VAL A 34 -14.50 -3.74 1.75
N ALA A 35 -13.64 -4.76 1.69
CA ALA A 35 -13.29 -5.51 2.89
C ALA A 35 -12.84 -4.46 3.91
N SER A 36 -13.63 -4.29 4.97
CA SER A 36 -13.31 -3.33 6.02
C SER A 36 -12.04 -3.82 6.69
N CYS A 37 -10.93 -3.21 6.35
CA CYS A 37 -9.69 -3.37 7.06
C CYS A 37 -9.85 -2.62 8.39
N GLN A 38 -10.59 -3.22 9.33
CA GLN A 38 -10.53 -2.79 10.71
C GLN A 38 -9.30 -3.48 11.29
N PRO A 39 -8.26 -2.74 11.67
CA PRO A 39 -7.24 -3.32 12.52
C PRO A 39 -7.97 -3.79 13.77
N ALA A 40 -7.84 -5.06 14.12
CA ALA A 40 -8.30 -5.56 15.41
C ALA A 40 -7.43 -4.91 16.50
N LEU A 41 -7.73 -3.65 16.79
CA LEU A 41 -7.22 -2.91 17.94
C LEU A 41 -7.96 -3.40 19.20
N ASN A 42 -7.85 -4.70 19.49
CA ASN A 42 -7.94 -5.13 20.86
C ASN A 42 -6.74 -4.49 21.57
N ARG A 43 -7.02 -3.60 22.52
CA ARG A 43 -6.04 -3.06 23.48
C ARG A 43 -5.36 -4.21 24.22
N VAL A 44 -4.36 -4.80 23.59
CA VAL A 44 -3.36 -5.61 24.29
C VAL A 44 -2.35 -4.59 24.79
N SER A 45 -2.21 -4.49 26.11
CA SER A 45 -1.20 -3.65 26.75
C SER A 45 0.16 -4.00 26.15
N ILE A 46 0.92 -2.96 25.79
CA ILE A 46 2.22 -3.02 25.09
C ILE A 46 3.28 -3.88 25.84
N GLN A 47 2.98 -4.35 27.05
CA GLN A 47 3.93 -5.00 27.94
C GLN A 47 4.14 -6.51 27.73
N GLU A 48 3.36 -7.19 26.88
CA GLU A 48 3.41 -8.67 26.83
C GLU A 48 3.46 -9.27 25.42
N MET A 49 3.88 -8.54 24.40
CA MET A 49 4.08 -9.16 23.08
C MET A 49 5.52 -9.71 23.00
N PRO A 50 5.71 -11.03 23.04
CA PRO A 50 7.01 -11.60 22.74
C PRO A 50 7.39 -11.25 21.28
N LEU A 51 8.56 -10.67 21.09
CA LEU A 51 9.13 -10.21 19.83
C LEU A 51 9.25 -11.30 18.73
N THR A 52 8.80 -12.53 19.00
CA THR A 52 9.09 -13.71 18.17
C THR A 52 7.86 -14.38 17.54
N ARG A 53 6.64 -13.89 17.73
CA ARG A 53 5.46 -14.59 17.21
C ARG A 53 4.56 -13.73 16.34
N TRP A 54 5.07 -13.41 15.14
CA TRP A 54 4.20 -12.98 14.04
C TRP A 54 3.30 -14.16 13.65
N PRO A 55 2.00 -13.93 13.43
CA PRO A 55 1.16 -14.98 12.89
C PRO A 55 1.78 -15.43 11.56
N VAL A 56 2.13 -16.71 11.47
CA VAL A 56 2.78 -17.35 10.32
C VAL A 56 2.10 -17.03 8.97
N GLN A 57 0.85 -16.62 9.02
CA GLN A 57 0.02 -16.29 7.86
C GLN A 57 0.35 -14.95 7.16
N LYS A 58 1.16 -14.08 7.76
CA LYS A 58 1.47 -12.75 7.20
C LYS A 58 2.97 -12.53 6.96
N ILE A 59 3.69 -13.54 6.52
CA ILE A 59 5.05 -13.35 6.02
C ILE A 59 4.96 -13.04 4.53
N PRO A 60 4.99 -11.76 4.11
CA PRO A 60 4.92 -11.40 2.72
C PRO A 60 6.19 -11.84 2.00
N LYS A 61 6.05 -12.25 0.74
CA LYS A 61 7.18 -12.57 -0.13
C LYS A 61 7.46 -11.43 -1.08
N GLN A 62 8.69 -11.34 -1.54
CA GLN A 62 9.07 -10.39 -2.57
C GLN A 62 8.21 -10.55 -3.82
N TYR A 63 7.82 -9.43 -4.42
CA TYR A 63 6.91 -9.34 -5.56
C TYR A 63 5.45 -9.73 -5.29
N GLU A 64 5.05 -9.93 -4.04
CA GLU A 64 3.62 -10.01 -3.70
C GLU A 64 3.01 -8.62 -3.63
N ILE A 65 1.76 -8.52 -4.08
CA ILE A 65 0.93 -7.32 -3.96
C ILE A 65 -0.08 -7.55 -2.84
N TRP A 66 -0.10 -6.63 -1.90
CA TRP A 66 -0.97 -6.66 -0.73
C TRP A 66 -1.77 -5.37 -0.62
N PHE A 67 -2.97 -5.40 -0.06
CA PHE A 67 -3.59 -4.21 0.50
C PHE A 67 -2.90 -3.85 1.81
N ALA A 68 -2.61 -2.56 1.99
CA ALA A 68 -2.03 -2.03 3.21
C ALA A 68 -2.69 -0.69 3.58
N GLU A 69 -2.84 -0.44 4.88
CA GLU A 69 -3.29 0.85 5.39
C GLU A 69 -2.07 1.74 5.63
N LEU A 70 -1.86 2.71 4.73
CA LEU A 70 -0.69 3.61 4.76
C LEU A 70 -0.86 4.82 5.69
N GLY A 71 -1.96 4.85 6.45
CA GLY A 71 -2.27 6.01 7.28
C GLY A 71 -2.77 7.22 6.50
N ASN A 72 -2.80 8.37 7.15
CA ASN A 72 -3.30 9.61 6.56
C ASN A 72 -2.18 10.64 6.43
N HIS A 73 -1.94 11.08 5.20
CA HIS A 73 -0.95 12.11 4.86
C HIS A 73 -1.63 13.35 4.29
N TYR A 74 -2.52 13.96 5.08
CA TYR A 74 -3.31 15.13 4.64
C TYR A 74 -2.43 16.27 4.14
N GLY A 75 -2.81 16.84 2.99
CA GLY A 75 -2.13 18.00 2.40
C GLY A 75 -0.77 17.71 1.76
N THR A 76 -0.41 16.42 1.62
CA THR A 76 0.84 15.99 0.98
C THR A 76 0.57 15.22 -0.32
N SER A 77 1.63 15.02 -1.11
CA SER A 77 1.61 14.17 -2.32
C SER A 77 1.91 12.69 -2.03
N VAL A 78 2.17 12.35 -0.76
CA VAL A 78 2.45 10.97 -0.34
C VAL A 78 1.18 10.15 -0.38
N GLN A 79 1.31 8.91 -0.86
CA GLN A 79 0.16 8.00 -0.92
C GLN A 79 -0.34 7.65 0.49
N SER A 80 -1.66 7.68 0.67
CA SER A 80 -2.32 7.49 1.96
C SER A 80 -3.54 6.59 1.86
N GLY A 81 -4.02 6.10 3.00
CA GLY A 81 -5.20 5.25 3.13
C GLY A 81 -4.96 3.81 2.69
N ASN A 82 -6.03 3.03 2.58
CA ASN A 82 -5.97 1.62 2.20
C ASN A 82 -5.78 1.48 0.68
N ARG A 83 -4.66 0.88 0.27
CA ARG A 83 -4.32 0.69 -1.15
C ARG A 83 -3.40 -0.48 -1.41
N PRO A 84 -3.32 -0.95 -2.67
CA PRO A 84 -2.35 -1.95 -3.04
C PRO A 84 -0.93 -1.43 -2.90
N VAL A 85 -0.04 -2.29 -2.41
CA VAL A 85 1.40 -2.07 -2.32
C VAL A 85 2.14 -3.30 -2.82
N LEU A 86 3.22 -3.10 -3.56
CA LEU A 86 4.13 -4.16 -3.98
C LEU A 86 5.23 -4.33 -2.94
N VAL A 87 5.43 -5.54 -2.42
CA VAL A 87 6.54 -5.88 -1.53
C VAL A 87 7.82 -6.02 -2.35
N ILE A 88 8.85 -5.25 -2.00
CA ILE A 88 10.12 -5.26 -2.72
C ILE A 88 11.30 -5.73 -1.86
N SER A 89 11.19 -5.71 -0.54
CA SER A 89 12.16 -6.32 0.36
C SER A 89 12.27 -7.82 0.13
N ASN A 90 13.48 -8.37 0.30
CA ASN A 90 13.75 -9.78 0.07
C ASN A 90 13.11 -10.69 1.14
N ASP A 91 12.92 -11.96 0.80
CA ASP A 91 12.23 -12.93 1.63
C ASP A 91 12.94 -13.22 2.97
N MET A 92 14.27 -13.08 3.03
CA MET A 92 15.03 -13.26 4.27
C MET A 92 14.76 -12.13 5.24
N ALA A 93 14.81 -10.87 4.77
CA ALA A 93 14.44 -9.70 5.56
C ALA A 93 12.97 -9.80 5.98
N ASN A 94 12.09 -10.19 5.07
CA ASN A 94 10.67 -10.33 5.34
C ASN A 94 10.33 -11.38 6.41
N ARG A 95 11.15 -12.41 6.58
CA ARG A 95 10.97 -13.40 7.66
C ARG A 95 11.41 -12.88 9.02
N ASN A 96 12.52 -12.15 9.05
CA ASN A 96 13.23 -11.83 10.29
C ASN A 96 12.97 -10.42 10.83
N SER A 97 12.36 -9.53 10.04
CA SER A 97 12.07 -8.14 10.44
C SER A 97 10.57 -7.93 10.67
N PRO A 98 10.14 -7.10 11.62
CA PRO A 98 8.75 -6.67 11.76
C PRO A 98 8.30 -5.73 10.64
N ILE A 99 9.23 -5.10 9.95
CA ILE A 99 8.98 -4.14 8.87
C ILE A 99 9.35 -4.70 7.51
N ILE A 100 8.76 -4.14 6.47
CA ILE A 100 9.01 -4.46 5.07
C ILE A 100 9.10 -3.20 4.23
N THR A 101 9.80 -3.27 3.10
CA THR A 101 9.85 -2.17 2.13
C THR A 101 8.85 -2.44 1.01
N VAL A 102 8.06 -1.44 0.68
CA VAL A 102 6.99 -1.52 -0.31
C VAL A 102 6.99 -0.35 -1.28
N ILE A 103 6.41 -0.57 -2.45
CA ILE A 103 6.08 0.46 -3.44
C ILE A 103 4.57 0.62 -3.47
N PRO A 104 4.01 1.79 -3.15
CA PRO A 104 2.58 2.05 -3.29
C PRO A 104 2.12 2.02 -4.75
N MET A 105 0.87 1.60 -4.95
CA MET A 105 0.23 1.59 -6.27
C MET A 105 -0.89 2.62 -6.34
N SER A 106 -1.18 3.07 -7.56
CA SER A 106 -2.28 3.97 -7.87
C SER A 106 -3.05 3.49 -9.09
N SER A 107 -4.37 3.45 -9.01
CA SER A 107 -5.25 3.22 -10.17
C SER A 107 -5.40 4.45 -11.08
N LYS A 108 -4.85 5.61 -10.67
CA LYS A 108 -4.80 6.81 -11.51
C LYS A 108 -3.60 6.70 -12.43
N LEU A 109 -3.83 6.36 -13.68
CA LEU A 109 -2.80 6.24 -14.73
C LEU A 109 -2.35 7.63 -15.18
N LYS A 110 -1.48 8.26 -14.42
CA LYS A 110 -0.91 9.58 -14.69
C LYS A 110 0.59 9.48 -14.87
N LYS A 111 1.13 10.34 -15.76
CA LYS A 111 2.58 10.47 -15.98
C LYS A 111 3.28 9.14 -16.27
N LEU A 112 2.69 8.34 -17.17
CA LEU A 112 3.26 7.06 -17.61
C LEU A 112 4.60 7.22 -18.34
N GLU A 113 4.92 8.43 -18.76
CA GLU A 113 6.21 8.82 -19.36
C GLU A 113 7.36 8.83 -18.34
N LEU A 114 7.05 8.85 -17.05
CA LEU A 114 8.08 8.82 -16.01
C LEU A 114 8.66 7.41 -15.86
N PRO A 115 9.99 7.28 -15.91
CA PRO A 115 10.66 5.97 -15.86
C PRO A 115 10.56 5.27 -14.50
N VAL A 116 9.98 5.94 -13.51
CA VAL A 116 9.71 5.42 -12.16
C VAL A 116 8.23 5.07 -11.95
N HIS A 117 7.40 5.27 -12.98
CA HIS A 117 5.99 4.87 -13.00
C HIS A 117 5.84 3.61 -13.83
N ILE A 118 5.67 2.46 -13.18
CA ILE A 118 5.60 1.15 -13.86
C ILE A 118 4.14 0.66 -13.88
N PRO A 119 3.51 0.57 -15.07
CA PRO A 119 2.17 -0.01 -15.16
C PRO A 119 2.21 -1.51 -14.85
N VAL A 120 1.25 -1.98 -14.07
CA VAL A 120 1.05 -3.39 -13.72
C VAL A 120 -0.40 -3.75 -13.98
N THR A 121 -0.59 -4.87 -14.67
CA THR A 121 -1.91 -5.41 -15.02
C THR A 121 -2.07 -6.82 -14.48
N GLY A 122 -3.28 -7.35 -14.50
CA GLY A 122 -3.53 -8.75 -14.11
C GLY A 122 -2.73 -9.77 -14.94
N ARG A 123 -2.31 -9.41 -16.18
CA ARG A 123 -1.48 -10.29 -17.04
C ARG A 123 -0.05 -10.46 -16.52
N ASP A 124 0.43 -9.53 -15.72
CA ASP A 124 1.76 -9.57 -15.12
C ASP A 124 1.79 -10.41 -13.83
N CYS A 125 0.61 -10.80 -13.32
CA CYS A 125 0.42 -11.35 -11.99
C CYS A 125 -0.27 -12.71 -12.00
N GLU A 126 0.11 -13.56 -11.06
CA GLU A 126 -0.66 -14.73 -10.65
C GLU A 126 -1.66 -14.29 -9.57
N MET A 127 -2.94 -14.35 -9.89
CA MET A 127 -4.01 -13.98 -8.97
C MET A 127 -4.25 -15.08 -7.95
N LEU A 128 -4.55 -14.73 -6.71
CA LEU A 128 -4.80 -15.68 -5.63
C LEU A 128 -6.28 -15.96 -5.39
N ARG A 129 -7.12 -15.13 -5.96
CA ARG A 129 -8.59 -15.21 -5.88
C ARG A 129 -9.17 -14.77 -7.22
N ASP A 130 -10.47 -14.97 -7.41
CA ASP A 130 -11.24 -14.51 -8.57
C ASP A 130 -11.39 -12.96 -8.63
N GLU A 131 -10.53 -12.24 -7.95
CA GLU A 131 -10.47 -10.78 -7.97
C GLU A 131 -9.53 -10.32 -9.08
N GLU A 132 -10.00 -9.46 -9.96
CA GLU A 132 -9.15 -8.85 -10.99
C GLU A 132 -8.36 -7.68 -10.39
N LEU A 133 -7.05 -7.65 -10.69
CA LEU A 133 -6.24 -6.47 -10.42
C LEU A 133 -6.60 -5.41 -11.46
N GLU A 134 -7.19 -4.29 -11.02
CA GLU A 134 -7.38 -3.12 -11.87
C GLU A 134 -6.00 -2.64 -12.35
N GLU A 135 -5.91 -2.24 -13.62
CA GLU A 135 -4.69 -1.64 -14.15
C GLU A 135 -4.24 -0.49 -13.22
N SER A 136 -3.02 -0.58 -12.77
CA SER A 136 -2.46 0.30 -11.77
C SER A 136 -1.00 0.62 -12.08
N ILE A 137 -0.50 1.73 -11.56
CA ILE A 137 0.92 2.09 -11.66
C ILE A 137 1.60 1.93 -10.31
N LEU A 138 2.80 1.39 -10.31
CA LEU A 138 3.74 1.45 -9.20
C LEU A 138 4.39 2.83 -9.18
N LEU A 139 4.39 3.47 -8.02
CA LEU A 139 4.99 4.78 -7.79
C LEU A 139 6.34 4.57 -7.09
N VAL A 140 7.37 4.27 -7.89
CA VAL A 140 8.69 3.86 -7.36
C VAL A 140 9.35 4.99 -6.60
N GLU A 141 9.05 6.25 -6.92
CA GLU A 141 9.51 7.42 -6.19
C GLU A 141 8.92 7.52 -4.75
N GLN A 142 7.88 6.71 -4.46
CA GLN A 142 7.24 6.66 -3.15
C GLN A 142 7.56 5.38 -2.36
N ILE A 143 8.69 4.73 -2.69
CA ILE A 143 9.18 3.60 -1.90
C ILE A 143 9.21 3.99 -0.43
N THR A 144 8.60 3.15 0.41
CA THR A 144 8.52 3.39 1.85
C THR A 144 8.64 2.10 2.64
N THR A 145 8.94 2.24 3.92
CA THR A 145 8.96 1.13 4.88
C THR A 145 7.68 1.17 5.72
N ILE A 146 7.04 0.02 5.86
CA ILE A 146 5.82 -0.13 6.67
C ILE A 146 5.98 -1.29 7.65
N ASP A 147 5.21 -1.25 8.73
CA ASP A 147 5.06 -2.39 9.63
C ASP A 147 4.17 -3.46 8.98
N LYS A 148 4.49 -4.74 9.16
CA LYS A 148 3.66 -5.84 8.64
C LYS A 148 2.25 -5.87 9.21
N MET A 149 2.03 -5.25 10.36
CA MET A 149 0.71 -5.15 11.00
C MET A 149 -0.30 -4.38 10.15
N VAL A 150 0.18 -3.43 9.33
CA VAL A 150 -0.71 -2.63 8.46
C VAL A 150 -1.08 -3.35 7.16
N LEU A 151 -0.52 -4.54 6.89
CA LEU A 151 -0.94 -5.39 5.78
C LEU A 151 -2.32 -5.97 6.06
N CYS A 152 -3.22 -5.86 5.09
CA CYS A 152 -4.61 -6.34 5.19
C CYS A 152 -4.76 -7.71 4.52
N SER A 153 -4.80 -7.76 3.22
CA SER A 153 -5.00 -8.97 2.42
C SER A 153 -4.03 -9.04 1.25
N ARG A 154 -3.60 -10.26 0.93
CA ARG A 154 -2.79 -10.52 -0.26
C ARG A 154 -3.71 -10.59 -1.47
N LEU A 155 -3.35 -9.88 -2.54
CA LEU A 155 -4.08 -9.86 -3.81
C LEU A 155 -3.51 -10.86 -4.81
N CYS A 156 -2.25 -10.71 -5.14
CA CYS A 156 -1.59 -11.47 -6.21
C CYS A 156 -0.08 -11.44 -6.03
N ARG A 157 0.62 -12.08 -6.97
CA ARG A 157 2.08 -12.05 -7.06
C ARG A 157 2.50 -11.72 -8.48
N VAL A 158 3.42 -10.79 -8.67
CA VAL A 158 4.04 -10.52 -9.97
C VAL A 158 4.90 -11.73 -10.35
N THR A 159 4.54 -12.40 -11.45
CA THR A 159 5.25 -13.60 -11.95
C THR A 159 6.04 -13.30 -13.22
N SER A 160 5.62 -12.31 -14.02
CA SER A 160 6.29 -11.90 -15.25
C SER A 160 7.75 -11.50 -15.00
N ALA A 161 8.70 -12.25 -15.56
CA ALA A 161 10.13 -11.96 -15.46
C ALA A 161 10.47 -10.58 -16.03
N ARG A 162 9.88 -10.25 -17.17
CA ARG A 162 10.02 -8.92 -17.79
C ARG A 162 9.60 -7.82 -16.84
N LYS A 163 8.42 -7.96 -16.20
CA LYS A 163 7.90 -6.96 -15.27
C LYS A 163 8.79 -6.79 -14.05
N LYS A 164 9.35 -7.88 -13.51
CA LYS A 164 10.33 -7.81 -12.42
C LYS A 164 11.57 -7.02 -12.81
N GLN A 165 12.11 -7.26 -14.01
CA GLN A 165 13.26 -6.50 -14.53
C GLN A 165 12.93 -5.00 -14.70
N GLU A 166 11.72 -4.66 -15.19
CA GLU A 166 11.26 -3.27 -15.30
C GLU A 166 11.22 -2.60 -13.92
N ILE A 167 10.68 -3.28 -12.91
CA ILE A 167 10.62 -2.79 -11.52
C ILE A 167 12.03 -2.58 -10.96
N GLU A 168 12.92 -3.56 -11.10
CA GLU A 168 14.31 -3.47 -10.63
C GLU A 168 15.06 -2.31 -11.29
N ALA A 169 14.90 -2.15 -12.60
CA ALA A 169 15.51 -1.04 -13.35
C ALA A 169 14.99 0.31 -12.86
N ALA A 170 13.69 0.43 -12.60
CA ALA A 170 13.09 1.66 -12.06
C ALA A 170 13.61 1.97 -10.66
N VAL A 171 13.76 0.96 -9.78
CA VAL A 171 14.33 1.12 -8.43
C VAL A 171 15.79 1.59 -8.52
N LYS A 172 16.61 0.96 -9.35
CA LYS A 172 18.00 1.39 -9.58
C LYS A 172 18.07 2.82 -10.07
N LYS A 173 17.16 3.21 -10.96
CA LYS A 173 17.09 4.57 -11.49
C LYS A 173 16.67 5.57 -10.42
N GLN A 174 15.67 5.25 -9.59
CA GLN A 174 15.20 6.10 -8.51
C GLN A 174 16.32 6.46 -7.52
N PHE A 175 17.20 5.51 -7.22
CA PHE A 175 18.30 5.72 -6.29
C PHE A 175 19.65 6.03 -6.94
N ALA A 176 19.66 6.27 -8.26
CA ALA A 176 20.89 6.48 -9.06
C ALA A 176 21.94 5.37 -8.84
N MET A 177 21.48 4.13 -8.57
CA MET A 177 22.36 2.98 -8.34
C MET A 177 22.93 2.52 -9.69
N GLN A 178 24.14 2.95 -10.01
CA GLN A 178 24.87 2.41 -11.15
C GLN A 178 25.48 1.06 -10.74
N ALA A 179 25.49 0.10 -11.67
CA ALA A 179 26.32 -1.09 -11.47
C ALA A 179 27.76 -0.60 -11.30
N CYS A 180 28.40 -0.95 -10.20
CA CYS A 180 29.83 -0.81 -10.06
C CYS A 180 30.48 -1.75 -11.09
N MET A 181 30.63 -1.27 -12.32
CA MET A 181 31.53 -1.89 -13.27
C MET A 181 32.89 -1.81 -12.62
N GLY A 182 33.45 -2.96 -12.25
CA GLY A 182 34.78 -3.02 -11.68
C GLY A 182 35.73 -2.20 -12.55
N ARG A 183 36.37 -1.20 -11.92
CA ARG A 183 37.57 -0.63 -12.53
C ARG A 183 38.57 -1.78 -12.53
N GLU A 184 38.64 -2.49 -13.63
CA GLU A 184 39.80 -3.32 -13.91
C GLU A 184 40.98 -2.35 -13.85
N ALA A 185 41.85 -2.60 -12.88
CA ALA A 185 43.11 -1.89 -12.73
C ALA A 185 43.89 -2.08 -14.04
N GLN A 186 43.99 -1.03 -14.82
CA GLN A 186 45.05 -0.94 -15.81
C GLN A 186 46.33 -0.70 -15.02
N ALA A 187 47.04 -1.80 -14.81
CA ALA A 187 48.44 -1.81 -14.42
C ALA A 187 49.31 -1.66 -15.67
#